data_1a25804aa38aec4ccd07780b68f54ba8
#
_entry.id   1a25804aa38aec4ccd07780b68f54ba8
#
_cell.length_a   1.000
_cell.length_b   1.000
_cell.length_c   1.000
_cell.angle_alpha   90.00
_cell.angle_beta   90.00
_cell.angle_gamma   90.00
#
_symmetry.space_group_name_H-M   'P 1'
#
loop_
_entity.id
_entity.type
_entity.pdbx_description
1 polymer ?
#
loop_
_entity_poly.entity_id
_entity_poly.type
_entity_poly.pdbx_seq_one_letter_code
_entity_poly.pdbx_strand_id
1 'polypeptide(L)'
;NYAGNVSTQECADNYARAFQVLYQAVKKSDRNARVFISLDHTWTAWTGDGHPGKEYLDRFAYYMHATEPQMEWHVDYHPYSNPLYRNDFWNDWSSTSGSEYTSYISMNNLWVLTNYLKKIENRYGIKNTDKDGNPDPTGGIRVILGEQGYIAANSSQEASQAAATAYEFYIASANTKVDAIMNRAYLDDPAEGIMTLGLRYNRS
;
A
#
# COMPACT_ATOMS: atom_id res chain seq x y z
N ASN A 1 -13.41 -11.44 6.10
CA ASN A 1 -12.35 -11.57 7.11
C ASN A 1 -11.83 -13.02 7.14
N TYR A 2 -10.70 -13.26 6.47
CA TYR A 2 -10.09 -14.60 6.41
C TYR A 2 -9.51 -15.05 7.77
N ALA A 3 -9.25 -14.12 8.67
CA ALA A 3 -8.74 -14.41 10.01
C ALA A 3 -9.85 -14.70 11.04
N GLY A 4 -11.13 -14.59 10.63
CA GLY A 4 -12.26 -14.70 11.56
C GLY A 4 -12.44 -13.44 12.41
N ASN A 5 -13.19 -13.56 13.48
CA ASN A 5 -13.55 -12.43 14.35
C ASN A 5 -12.47 -12.24 15.43
N VAL A 6 -11.29 -11.75 15.03
CA VAL A 6 -10.13 -11.54 15.91
C VAL A 6 -9.83 -10.05 16.07
N SER A 7 -9.13 -9.67 17.14
CA SER A 7 -8.66 -8.30 17.34
C SER A 7 -7.62 -7.88 16.29
N THR A 8 -7.47 -6.57 16.07
CA THR A 8 -6.40 -6.03 15.20
C THR A 8 -5.02 -6.54 15.64
N GLN A 9 -4.78 -6.58 16.95
CA GLN A 9 -3.54 -7.09 17.51
C GLN A 9 -3.29 -8.55 17.12
N GLU A 10 -4.26 -9.44 17.34
CA GLU A 10 -4.12 -10.87 17.04
C GLU A 10 -3.96 -11.10 15.54
N CYS A 11 -4.72 -10.37 14.72
CA CYS A 11 -4.61 -10.42 13.26
C CYS A 11 -3.21 -10.03 12.80
N ALA A 12 -2.68 -8.90 13.29
CA ALA A 12 -1.35 -8.41 12.92
C ALA A 12 -0.23 -9.34 13.43
N ASP A 13 -0.35 -9.90 14.64
CA ASP A 13 0.62 -10.84 15.18
C ASP A 13 0.67 -12.14 14.38
N ASN A 14 -0.50 -12.66 13.97
CA ASN A 14 -0.58 -13.86 13.13
C ASN A 14 0.00 -13.61 11.74
N TYR A 15 -0.29 -12.44 11.17
CA TYR A 15 0.26 -12.03 9.88
C TYR A 15 1.80 -11.88 9.95
N ALA A 16 2.32 -11.28 11.03
CA ALA A 16 3.75 -11.14 11.23
C ALA A 16 4.47 -12.51 11.30
N ARG A 17 3.88 -13.49 11.99
CA ARG A 17 4.40 -14.88 12.00
C ARG A 17 4.40 -15.51 10.61
N ALA A 18 3.32 -15.35 9.86
CA ALA A 18 3.24 -15.84 8.48
C ALA A 18 4.27 -15.14 7.59
N PHE A 19 4.45 -13.83 7.75
CA PHE A 19 5.46 -13.04 7.06
C PHE A 19 6.88 -13.56 7.33
N GLN A 20 7.22 -13.87 8.58
CA GLN A 20 8.54 -14.43 8.94
C GLN A 20 8.82 -15.73 8.20
N VAL A 21 7.85 -16.63 8.12
CA VAL A 21 7.96 -17.89 7.38
C VAL A 21 8.16 -17.64 5.87
N LEU A 22 7.32 -16.76 5.31
CA LEU A 22 7.41 -16.37 3.90
C LEU A 22 8.77 -15.73 3.58
N TYR A 23 9.20 -14.79 4.42
CA TYR A 23 10.49 -14.10 4.28
C TYR A 23 11.64 -15.11 4.20
N GLN A 24 11.70 -16.07 5.12
CA GLN A 24 12.75 -17.09 5.13
C GLN A 24 12.73 -17.94 3.86
N ALA A 25 11.54 -18.32 3.38
CA ALA A 25 11.39 -19.09 2.15
C ALA A 25 11.87 -18.29 0.92
N VAL A 26 11.48 -17.01 0.81
CA VAL A 26 11.90 -16.12 -0.28
C VAL A 26 13.42 -15.92 -0.25
N LYS A 27 14.00 -15.58 0.91
CA LYS A 27 15.44 -15.32 1.04
C LYS A 27 16.30 -16.57 0.82
N LYS A 28 15.75 -17.74 1.03
CA LYS A 28 16.41 -19.01 0.68
C LYS A 28 16.50 -19.22 -0.83
N SER A 29 15.51 -18.75 -1.58
CA SER A 29 15.45 -18.82 -3.04
C SER A 29 16.22 -17.67 -3.70
N ASP A 30 16.01 -16.45 -3.23
CA ASP A 30 16.69 -15.25 -3.70
C ASP A 30 16.98 -14.29 -2.53
N ARG A 31 18.26 -14.15 -2.19
CA ARG A 31 18.70 -13.27 -1.09
C ARG A 31 18.42 -11.80 -1.36
N ASN A 32 18.33 -11.39 -2.62
CA ASN A 32 18.14 -9.99 -3.01
C ASN A 32 16.66 -9.61 -3.12
N ALA A 33 15.75 -10.59 -3.13
CA ALA A 33 14.32 -10.33 -3.19
C ALA A 33 13.87 -9.54 -1.95
N ARG A 34 13.10 -8.47 -2.17
CA ARG A 34 12.41 -7.73 -1.11
C ARG A 34 11.06 -8.38 -0.82
N VAL A 35 10.67 -8.39 0.44
CA VAL A 35 9.38 -8.94 0.88
C VAL A 35 8.53 -7.82 1.44
N PHE A 36 7.30 -7.76 1.00
CA PHE A 36 6.36 -6.68 1.32
C PHE A 36 5.16 -7.22 2.10
N ILE A 37 4.68 -6.43 3.05
CA ILE A 37 3.34 -6.61 3.63
C ILE A 37 2.34 -5.80 2.80
N SER A 38 1.12 -6.30 2.64
CA SER A 38 0.09 -5.61 1.87
C SER A 38 -0.89 -4.88 2.79
N LEU A 39 -1.18 -3.62 2.47
CA LEU A 39 -2.12 -2.76 3.17
C LEU A 39 -3.01 -2.02 2.17
N ASP A 40 -4.29 -1.88 2.52
CA ASP A 40 -5.27 -1.15 1.74
C ASP A 40 -5.36 0.33 2.15
N HIS A 41 -6.09 1.13 1.37
CA HIS A 41 -6.28 2.57 1.56
C HIS A 41 -6.93 2.99 2.88
N THR A 42 -7.62 2.08 3.59
CA THR A 42 -8.24 2.34 4.89
C THR A 42 -7.19 2.53 5.97
N TRP A 43 -7.06 3.77 6.48
CA TRP A 43 -5.98 4.10 7.40
C TRP A 43 -6.40 4.10 8.87
N THR A 44 -7.34 4.97 9.25
CA THR A 44 -7.95 4.94 10.60
C THR A 44 -9.43 4.57 10.56
N ALA A 45 -10.03 4.51 9.38
CA ALA A 45 -11.41 4.09 9.20
C ALA A 45 -11.55 2.58 9.43
N TRP A 46 -12.71 2.19 9.95
CA TRP A 46 -13.17 0.80 9.93
C TRP A 46 -14.09 0.60 8.73
N THR A 47 -13.82 -0.43 7.95
CA THR A 47 -14.65 -0.80 6.79
C THR A 47 -14.97 -2.29 6.83
N GLY A 48 -16.24 -2.61 6.97
CA GLY A 48 -16.69 -4.01 7.07
C GLY A 48 -15.94 -4.77 8.17
N ASP A 49 -15.34 -5.89 7.79
CA ASP A 49 -14.54 -6.74 8.68
C ASP A 49 -13.04 -6.41 8.66
N GLY A 50 -12.65 -5.32 8.00
CA GLY A 50 -11.25 -4.90 7.89
C GLY A 50 -10.74 -4.24 9.16
N HIS A 51 -9.43 -4.25 9.34
CA HIS A 51 -8.75 -3.55 10.44
C HIS A 51 -8.15 -2.23 9.95
N PRO A 52 -8.14 -1.15 10.77
CA PRO A 52 -7.47 0.10 10.41
C PRO A 52 -5.99 -0.13 10.11
N GLY A 53 -5.55 0.30 8.92
CA GLY A 53 -4.19 0.06 8.44
C GLY A 53 -3.11 0.64 9.35
N LYS A 54 -3.38 1.80 9.98
CA LYS A 54 -2.45 2.44 10.91
C LYS A 54 -2.19 1.57 12.14
N GLU A 55 -3.26 1.12 12.80
CA GLU A 55 -3.16 0.27 14.01
C GLU A 55 -2.50 -1.07 13.67
N TYR A 56 -2.90 -1.64 12.54
CA TYR A 56 -2.33 -2.89 12.03
C TYR A 56 -0.83 -2.77 11.78
N LEU A 57 -0.39 -1.70 11.10
CA LEU A 57 1.01 -1.43 10.81
C LEU A 57 1.84 -1.18 12.09
N ASP A 58 1.29 -0.42 13.06
CA ASP A 58 1.95 -0.19 14.35
C ASP A 58 2.19 -1.51 15.08
N ARG A 59 1.18 -2.40 15.09
CA ARG A 59 1.29 -3.70 15.76
C ARG A 59 2.24 -4.64 15.04
N PHE A 60 2.16 -4.70 13.70
CA PHE A 60 3.09 -5.48 12.89
C PHE A 60 4.55 -5.04 13.14
N ALA A 61 4.82 -3.74 13.05
CA ALA A 61 6.17 -3.20 13.27
C ALA A 61 6.69 -3.48 14.68
N TYR A 62 5.83 -3.35 15.70
CA TYR A 62 6.18 -3.72 17.09
C TYR A 62 6.54 -5.20 17.20
N TYR A 63 5.72 -6.08 16.64
CA TYR A 63 5.95 -7.54 16.69
C TYR A 63 7.26 -7.92 16.00
N MET A 64 7.50 -7.40 14.80
CA MET A 64 8.72 -7.66 14.05
C MET A 64 9.97 -7.18 14.82
N HIS A 65 9.92 -5.97 15.38
CA HIS A 65 11.02 -5.45 16.18
C HIS A 65 11.29 -6.30 17.43
N ALA A 66 10.25 -6.81 18.08
CA ALA A 66 10.36 -7.60 19.31
C ALA A 66 10.87 -9.04 19.06
N THR A 67 10.60 -9.61 17.89
CA THR A 67 10.89 -11.03 17.60
C THR A 67 12.01 -11.22 16.59
N GLU A 68 12.09 -10.38 15.56
CA GLU A 68 13.04 -10.50 14.45
C GLU A 68 13.55 -9.10 14.02
N PRO A 69 14.27 -8.37 14.87
CA PRO A 69 14.65 -6.97 14.62
C PRO A 69 15.59 -6.78 13.42
N GLN A 70 16.23 -7.85 12.94
CA GLN A 70 17.12 -7.84 11.77
C GLN A 70 16.41 -8.22 10.46
N MET A 71 15.13 -8.62 10.54
CA MET A 71 14.38 -9.02 9.36
C MET A 71 13.86 -7.80 8.64
N GLU A 72 14.31 -7.61 7.40
CA GLU A 72 13.83 -6.52 6.54
C GLU A 72 12.39 -6.75 6.11
N TRP A 73 11.59 -5.68 6.07
CA TRP A 73 10.25 -5.70 5.54
C TRP A 73 9.91 -4.36 4.89
N HIS A 74 9.01 -4.41 3.94
CA HIS A 74 8.57 -3.27 3.15
C HIS A 74 7.06 -3.27 3.04
N VAL A 75 6.47 -2.23 2.45
CA VAL A 75 5.02 -2.06 2.34
C VAL A 75 4.59 -2.07 0.88
N ASP A 76 3.70 -2.96 0.56
CA ASP A 76 2.83 -2.92 -0.60
C ASP A 76 1.55 -2.20 -0.21
N TYR A 77 1.27 -1.05 -0.82
CA TYR A 77 0.14 -0.22 -0.46
C TYR A 77 -0.80 -0.03 -1.64
N HIS A 78 -2.10 -0.10 -1.37
CA HIS A 78 -3.16 0.05 -2.37
C HIS A 78 -3.89 1.39 -2.18
N PRO A 79 -3.40 2.51 -2.73
CA PRO A 79 -3.90 3.86 -2.45
C PRO A 79 -5.15 4.23 -3.26
N TYR A 80 -6.14 3.36 -3.30
CA TYR A 80 -7.40 3.63 -3.97
C TYR A 80 -8.08 4.90 -3.47
N SER A 81 -8.80 5.55 -4.36
CA SER A 81 -9.67 6.68 -4.00
C SER A 81 -10.82 6.22 -3.10
N ASN A 82 -11.37 7.12 -2.30
CA ASN A 82 -12.62 6.89 -1.58
C ASN A 82 -13.65 7.97 -1.95
N PRO A 83 -14.77 7.60 -2.55
CA PRO A 83 -15.15 6.25 -3.01
C PRO A 83 -14.29 5.77 -4.19
N LEU A 84 -14.25 4.45 -4.38
CA LEU A 84 -13.39 3.76 -5.35
C LEU A 84 -13.57 4.25 -6.80
N TYR A 85 -14.73 4.75 -7.15
CA TYR A 85 -15.08 5.27 -8.49
C TYR A 85 -14.64 6.73 -8.73
N ARG A 86 -13.91 7.35 -7.80
CA ARG A 86 -13.48 8.75 -7.93
C ARG A 86 -12.16 8.84 -8.70
N ASN A 87 -12.19 9.46 -9.87
CA ASN A 87 -10.99 9.72 -10.67
C ASN A 87 -10.27 11.02 -10.25
N ASP A 88 -11.01 12.04 -9.85
CA ASP A 88 -10.46 13.34 -9.40
C ASP A 88 -9.94 13.28 -7.95
N PHE A 89 -9.09 12.30 -7.65
CA PHE A 89 -8.60 12.05 -6.30
C PHE A 89 -7.94 13.27 -5.64
N TRP A 90 -7.38 14.17 -6.43
CA TRP A 90 -6.78 15.43 -5.94
C TRP A 90 -7.79 16.40 -5.29
N ASN A 91 -9.08 16.18 -5.51
CA ASN A 91 -10.17 16.90 -4.87
C ASN A 91 -10.78 16.16 -3.67
N ASP A 92 -10.22 15.00 -3.29
CA ASP A 92 -10.76 14.19 -2.21
C ASP A 92 -10.24 14.65 -0.84
N TRP A 93 -10.78 15.75 -0.34
CA TRP A 93 -10.54 16.24 1.01
C TRP A 93 -11.64 15.88 2.01
N SER A 94 -12.66 15.14 1.57
CA SER A 94 -13.74 14.66 2.43
C SER A 94 -13.35 13.40 3.21
N SER A 95 -12.53 12.55 2.63
CA SER A 95 -12.07 11.28 3.22
C SER A 95 -10.56 11.23 3.48
N THR A 96 -9.80 12.16 2.88
CA THR A 96 -8.35 12.27 3.07
C THR A 96 -7.97 13.60 3.74
N SER A 97 -6.87 13.61 4.47
CA SER A 97 -6.26 14.80 5.04
C SER A 97 -4.75 14.67 5.15
N GLY A 98 -4.05 15.76 5.48
CA GLY A 98 -2.61 15.73 5.76
C GLY A 98 -2.24 15.18 7.15
N SER A 99 -3.22 14.80 7.95
CA SER A 99 -3.01 14.26 9.30
C SER A 99 -2.69 12.78 9.26
N GLU A 100 -1.84 12.31 10.18
CA GLU A 100 -1.63 10.87 10.42
C GLU A 100 -2.88 10.15 10.97
N TYR A 101 -3.92 10.90 11.33
CA TYR A 101 -5.23 10.40 11.76
C TYR A 101 -6.29 10.51 10.66
N THR A 102 -5.87 10.71 9.42
CA THR A 102 -6.78 10.67 8.26
C THR A 102 -7.54 9.35 8.18
N SER A 103 -8.78 9.37 7.71
CA SER A 103 -9.58 8.14 7.57
C SER A 103 -9.00 7.21 6.51
N TYR A 104 -8.56 7.80 5.38
CA TYR A 104 -8.02 7.07 4.23
C TYR A 104 -6.70 7.69 3.77
N ILE A 105 -5.83 6.87 3.19
CA ILE A 105 -4.68 7.32 2.43
C ILE A 105 -4.85 6.86 0.98
N SER A 106 -5.01 7.82 0.09
CA SER A 106 -5.04 7.64 -1.36
C SER A 106 -3.83 8.32 -2.00
N MET A 107 -3.79 8.41 -3.32
CA MET A 107 -2.76 9.20 -4.00
C MET A 107 -2.79 10.68 -3.60
N ASN A 108 -3.94 11.22 -3.15
CA ASN A 108 -4.06 12.62 -2.71
C ASN A 108 -3.16 12.97 -1.51
N ASN A 109 -2.97 12.03 -0.60
CA ASN A 109 -2.20 12.25 0.64
C ASN A 109 -1.18 11.15 0.93
N LEU A 110 -0.62 10.53 -0.10
CA LEU A 110 0.34 9.41 0.01
C LEU A 110 1.54 9.74 0.90
N TRP A 111 1.93 11.03 0.98
CA TRP A 111 3.03 11.47 1.88
C TRP A 111 2.73 11.18 3.36
N VAL A 112 1.47 11.04 3.76
CA VAL A 112 1.09 10.68 5.15
C VAL A 112 1.62 9.31 5.49
N LEU A 113 1.44 8.32 4.59
CA LEU A 113 2.00 6.97 4.74
C LEU A 113 3.53 7.03 4.86
N THR A 114 4.19 7.65 3.88
CA THR A 114 5.65 7.64 3.82
C THR A 114 6.31 8.42 4.97
N ASN A 115 5.66 9.48 5.46
CA ASN A 115 6.09 10.17 6.69
C ASN A 115 5.84 9.32 7.94
N TYR A 116 4.77 8.54 7.97
CA TYR A 116 4.49 7.63 9.08
C TYR A 116 5.50 6.48 9.13
N LEU A 117 5.88 5.93 7.99
CA LEU A 117 6.95 4.93 7.92
C LEU A 117 8.28 5.47 8.45
N LYS A 118 8.65 6.73 8.17
CA LYS A 118 9.83 7.38 8.78
C LYS A 118 9.74 7.46 10.31
N LYS A 119 8.55 7.65 10.87
CA LYS A 119 8.37 7.61 12.34
C LYS A 119 8.60 6.21 12.90
N ILE A 120 8.12 5.16 12.22
CA ILE A 120 8.36 3.76 12.58
C ILE A 120 9.85 3.44 12.51
N GLU A 121 10.52 3.83 11.42
CA GLU A 121 11.97 3.65 11.25
C GLU A 121 12.76 4.27 12.40
N ASN A 122 12.44 5.51 12.73
CA ASN A 122 13.10 6.20 13.86
C ASN A 122 12.81 5.54 15.21
N ARG A 123 11.58 5.06 15.42
CA ARG A 123 11.16 4.40 16.67
C ARG A 123 11.92 3.11 16.92
N TYR A 124 12.14 2.32 15.88
CA TYR A 124 12.71 0.98 15.98
C TYR A 124 14.14 0.87 15.42
N GLY A 125 14.72 1.98 14.96
CA GLY A 125 16.07 1.98 14.40
C GLY A 125 16.21 1.17 13.12
N ILE A 126 15.14 1.08 12.31
CA ILE A 126 15.12 0.28 11.09
C ILE A 126 16.03 0.93 10.06
N LYS A 127 17.04 0.18 9.63
CA LYS A 127 17.99 0.57 8.58
C LYS A 127 18.06 -0.59 7.60
N ASN A 128 17.28 -0.53 6.54
CA ASN A 128 17.35 -1.55 5.49
C ASN A 128 18.60 -1.32 4.63
N THR A 129 19.12 -2.41 4.12
CA THR A 129 20.30 -2.39 3.25
C THR A 129 19.89 -2.38 1.77
N ASP A 130 20.78 -1.90 0.92
CA ASP A 130 20.66 -2.06 -0.53
C ASP A 130 20.95 -3.53 -0.95
N LYS A 131 20.85 -3.79 -2.26
CA LYS A 131 21.13 -5.12 -2.84
C LYS A 131 22.54 -5.63 -2.58
N ASP A 132 23.48 -4.76 -2.26
CA ASP A 132 24.89 -5.08 -2.00
C ASP A 132 25.19 -5.18 -0.50
N GLY A 133 24.17 -5.06 0.35
CA GLY A 133 24.27 -5.13 1.80
C GLY A 133 24.74 -3.84 2.47
N ASN A 134 24.88 -2.74 1.71
CA ASN A 134 25.20 -1.44 2.30
C ASN A 134 23.94 -0.76 2.85
N PRO A 135 24.07 0.08 3.86
CA PRO A 135 22.92 0.89 4.32
C PRO A 135 22.32 1.64 3.13
N ASP A 136 21.01 1.44 2.89
CA ASP A 136 20.31 2.18 1.84
C ASP A 136 20.33 3.68 2.18
N PRO A 137 20.99 4.54 1.38
CA PRO A 137 21.07 5.97 1.66
C PRO A 137 19.70 6.67 1.60
N THR A 138 18.72 6.06 0.95
CA THR A 138 17.33 6.53 0.99
C THR A 138 16.58 6.02 2.22
N GLY A 139 17.16 5.09 2.95
CA GLY A 139 16.80 4.60 4.28
C GLY A 139 15.49 3.85 4.37
N GLY A 140 15.54 2.71 5.08
CA GLY A 140 14.39 2.15 5.76
C GLY A 140 13.38 1.40 4.91
N ILE A 141 12.13 1.53 5.32
CA ILE A 141 11.00 0.80 4.73
C ILE A 141 10.65 1.40 3.37
N ARG A 142 10.69 0.57 2.32
CA ARG A 142 10.31 0.97 0.95
C ARG A 142 8.83 0.69 0.71
N VAL A 143 8.28 1.35 -0.30
CA VAL A 143 6.88 1.22 -0.68
C VAL A 143 6.79 0.83 -2.16
N ILE A 144 5.96 -0.15 -2.46
CA ILE A 144 5.39 -0.33 -3.80
C ILE A 144 3.91 -0.01 -3.73
N LEU A 145 3.36 0.53 -4.81
CA LEU A 145 1.93 0.71 -4.98
C LEU A 145 1.45 -0.45 -5.85
N GLY A 146 1.15 -1.59 -5.20
CA GLY A 146 0.96 -2.87 -5.88
C GLY A 146 -0.39 -3.04 -6.53
N GLU A 147 -1.36 -2.24 -6.10
CA GLU A 147 -2.70 -2.27 -6.68
C GLU A 147 -3.36 -0.91 -6.57
N GLN A 148 -3.71 -0.33 -7.71
CA GLN A 148 -4.56 0.85 -7.77
C GLN A 148 -5.01 1.12 -9.21
N GLY A 149 -6.10 1.86 -9.38
CA GLY A 149 -6.63 2.21 -10.70
C GLY A 149 -7.80 3.17 -10.60
N TYR A 150 -8.24 3.64 -11.74
CA TYR A 150 -9.31 4.63 -11.89
C TYR A 150 -10.36 4.13 -12.85
N ILE A 151 -11.62 4.45 -12.56
CA ILE A 151 -12.77 3.95 -13.29
C ILE A 151 -12.93 4.65 -14.65
N ALA A 152 -13.22 3.86 -15.70
CA ALA A 152 -13.76 4.34 -16.97
C ALA A 152 -14.87 3.41 -17.47
N ALA A 153 -16.05 3.50 -16.87
CA ALA A 153 -17.21 2.71 -17.26
C ALA A 153 -17.79 3.11 -18.64
N ASN A 154 -17.41 4.28 -19.17
CA ASN A 154 -17.84 4.78 -20.46
C ASN A 154 -16.83 5.81 -21.00
N SER A 155 -16.97 6.16 -22.28
CA SER A 155 -16.05 7.06 -22.98
C SER A 155 -15.94 8.46 -22.36
N SER A 156 -16.97 8.95 -21.65
CA SER A 156 -16.90 10.26 -20.99
C SER A 156 -15.95 10.27 -19.79
N GLN A 157 -15.59 9.11 -19.24
CA GLN A 157 -14.67 8.95 -18.12
C GLN A 157 -13.22 8.67 -18.54
N GLU A 158 -12.98 8.30 -19.81
CA GLU A 158 -11.64 7.97 -20.29
C GLU A 158 -10.63 9.10 -20.07
N ALA A 159 -11.03 10.35 -20.34
CA ALA A 159 -10.15 11.51 -20.14
C ALA A 159 -9.79 11.72 -18.66
N SER A 160 -10.75 11.52 -17.75
CA SER A 160 -10.51 11.62 -16.31
C SER A 160 -9.67 10.47 -15.77
N GLN A 161 -9.87 9.24 -16.27
CA GLN A 161 -9.03 8.09 -15.96
C GLN A 161 -7.58 8.35 -16.40
N ALA A 162 -7.38 8.79 -17.65
CA ALA A 162 -6.04 9.09 -18.18
C ALA A 162 -5.34 10.20 -17.38
N ALA A 163 -6.07 11.26 -17.00
CA ALA A 163 -5.53 12.34 -16.19
C ALA A 163 -5.13 11.85 -14.78
N ALA A 164 -5.98 11.02 -14.15
CA ALA A 164 -5.69 10.44 -12.85
C ALA A 164 -4.47 9.52 -12.92
N THR A 165 -4.41 8.64 -13.91
CA THR A 165 -3.25 7.75 -14.12
C THR A 165 -1.96 8.54 -14.34
N ALA A 166 -1.97 9.57 -15.17
CA ALA A 166 -0.79 10.41 -15.37
C ALA A 166 -0.35 11.12 -14.09
N TYR A 167 -1.31 11.62 -13.31
CA TYR A 167 -1.00 12.37 -12.09
C TYR A 167 -0.52 11.46 -10.96
N GLU A 168 -1.02 10.24 -10.85
CA GLU A 168 -0.50 9.28 -9.88
C GLU A 168 0.97 8.92 -10.13
N PHE A 169 1.35 8.68 -11.40
CA PHE A 169 2.76 8.45 -11.74
C PHE A 169 3.63 9.65 -11.39
N TYR A 170 3.13 10.86 -11.60
CA TYR A 170 3.83 12.07 -11.17
C TYR A 170 4.05 12.11 -9.65
N ILE A 171 3.01 11.84 -8.85
CA ILE A 171 3.11 11.81 -7.38
C ILE A 171 4.04 10.69 -6.92
N ALA A 172 3.91 9.48 -7.49
CA ALA A 172 4.76 8.35 -7.15
C ALA A 172 6.23 8.64 -7.45
N SER A 173 6.54 9.21 -8.62
CA SER A 173 7.91 9.55 -9.03
C SER A 173 8.55 10.63 -8.16
N ALA A 174 7.74 11.52 -7.59
CA ALA A 174 8.20 12.56 -6.66
C ALA A 174 8.42 12.05 -5.23
N ASN A 175 7.93 10.84 -4.90
CA ASN A 175 8.04 10.26 -3.57
C ASN A 175 9.21 9.29 -3.48
N THR A 176 10.29 9.71 -2.84
CA THR A 176 11.55 8.95 -2.75
C THR A 176 11.44 7.60 -2.05
N LYS A 177 10.36 7.31 -1.32
CA LYS A 177 10.12 6.00 -0.71
C LYS A 177 9.39 5.02 -1.62
N VAL A 178 8.82 5.49 -2.73
CA VAL A 178 8.09 4.64 -3.69
C VAL A 178 9.04 4.08 -4.72
N ASP A 179 9.11 2.75 -4.83
CA ASP A 179 9.97 2.04 -5.78
C ASP A 179 9.25 1.65 -7.07
N ALA A 180 7.96 1.36 -6.97
CA ALA A 180 7.17 0.91 -8.13
C ALA A 180 5.70 1.27 -7.96
N ILE A 181 5.00 1.31 -9.09
CA ILE A 181 3.56 1.45 -9.17
C ILE A 181 3.01 0.45 -10.19
N MET A 182 1.95 -0.25 -9.84
CA MET A 182 1.28 -1.26 -10.66
C MET A 182 -0.18 -0.91 -10.79
N ASN A 183 -0.59 -0.59 -12.01
CA ASN A 183 -1.99 -0.30 -12.28
C ASN A 183 -2.81 -1.58 -12.36
N ARG A 184 -3.93 -1.58 -11.71
CA ARG A 184 -5.01 -2.51 -11.90
C ARG A 184 -6.06 -1.84 -12.82
N ALA A 185 -6.37 -2.35 -14.00
CA ALA A 185 -5.73 -3.46 -14.69
C ALA A 185 -5.43 -3.05 -16.14
N TYR A 186 -4.81 -3.94 -16.92
CA TYR A 186 -4.63 -3.66 -18.35
C TYR A 186 -5.94 -3.80 -19.14
N LEU A 187 -6.74 -4.81 -18.82
CA LEU A 187 -8.07 -5.07 -19.38
C LEU A 187 -9.11 -5.17 -18.25
N ASP A 188 -10.33 -4.73 -18.54
CA ASP A 188 -11.45 -4.96 -17.64
C ASP A 188 -11.79 -6.45 -17.57
N ASP A 189 -12.06 -6.94 -16.37
CA ASP A 189 -12.62 -8.27 -16.15
C ASP A 189 -14.13 -8.15 -15.86
N PRO A 190 -15.00 -8.69 -16.72
CA PRO A 190 -16.45 -8.67 -16.50
C PRO A 190 -16.88 -9.31 -15.16
N ALA A 191 -16.07 -10.22 -14.61
CA ALA A 191 -16.35 -10.85 -13.32
C ALA A 191 -16.22 -9.87 -12.13
N GLU A 192 -15.52 -8.75 -12.31
CA GLU A 192 -15.36 -7.70 -11.29
C GLU A 192 -16.53 -6.71 -11.27
N GLY A 193 -17.53 -6.91 -12.09
CA GLY A 193 -18.76 -6.11 -12.11
C GLY A 193 -18.53 -4.67 -12.55
N ILE A 194 -18.76 -3.71 -11.64
CA ILE A 194 -18.63 -2.27 -11.93
C ILE A 194 -17.18 -1.75 -11.88
N MET A 195 -16.22 -2.59 -11.51
CA MET A 195 -14.81 -2.20 -11.41
C MET A 195 -14.14 -2.16 -12.78
N THR A 196 -14.50 -1.17 -13.59
CA THR A 196 -13.92 -0.92 -14.91
C THR A 196 -12.63 -0.11 -14.80
N LEU A 197 -11.61 -0.72 -14.23
CA LEU A 197 -10.30 -0.09 -13.96
C LEU A 197 -9.29 -0.28 -15.09
N GLY A 198 -9.65 -1.07 -16.09
CA GLY A 198 -8.78 -1.40 -17.24
C GLY A 198 -8.37 -0.17 -18.04
N LEU A 199 -7.12 -0.14 -18.46
CA LEU A 199 -6.59 0.85 -19.41
C LEU A 199 -7.07 0.62 -20.85
N ARG A 200 -7.67 -0.52 -21.09
CA ARG A 200 -8.30 -0.89 -22.36
C ARG A 200 -9.62 -1.63 -22.12
N TYR A 201 -10.61 -1.31 -22.92
CA TYR A 201 -11.85 -2.06 -22.94
C TYR A 201 -11.66 -3.46 -23.51
N ASN A 202 -12.26 -4.46 -22.89
CA ASN A 202 -12.48 -5.74 -23.51
C ASN A 202 -13.65 -5.60 -24.48
N ARG A 203 -13.37 -5.27 -25.73
CA ARG A 203 -14.36 -5.23 -26.81
C ARG A 203 -14.53 -6.66 -27.36
N SER A 204 -15.17 -7.53 -26.58
CA SER A 204 -15.67 -8.80 -27.12
C SER A 204 -17.11 -8.68 -27.55
#